data_6e17aab35498083eff5f7c73eda175e9
#
_entry.id   6e17aab35498083eff5f7c73eda175e9
#
_cell.length_a   1.000
_cell.length_b   1.000
_cell.length_c   1.000
_cell.angle_alpha   90.00
_cell.angle_beta   90.00
_cell.angle_gamma   90.00
#
_symmetry.space_group_name_H-M   'P 1'
#
loop_
_entity.id
_entity.type
_entity.pdbx_description
1 polymer ?
#
loop_
_entity_poly.entity_id
_entity_poly.type
_entity_poly.pdbx_seq_one_letter_code
_entity_poly.pdbx_strand_id
1 'polypeptide(L)'
;MTLFTLLLVLAWERLFKQGEHWQLDHRLEAVFRHLPPPSLLQTLFLTLCCVGGVSLLLWLADGILFGLILLLLWIAISLMCIGAGEVRQHYRRYLQSARRGEVGASQEMAAELALIQGLPVGVGEKERLQELQNALLWINFRFYLAPLFWFIVAGPYGPAAMAGYAFLRARQTWLARHHTPLARAQSGVDSLLHWLDWIPVRLAGVTYALLGHGEKALPAWFASLGDFRNSQYWVLTQLAQFSLTREPHIDPVETPKAAVALAKKVTRILVVVVALLTIYGALV
;
A
#
# COMPACT_ATOMS: atom_id res chain seq x y z
N MET A 1 7.78 22.04 -2.54
CA MET A 1 8.36 21.03 -1.62
C MET A 1 7.88 19.61 -1.91
N THR A 2 6.61 19.41 -2.23
CA THR A 2 5.95 18.11 -2.39
C THR A 2 6.65 17.17 -3.38
N LEU A 3 6.87 17.62 -4.62
CA LEU A 3 7.51 16.78 -5.66
C LEU A 3 8.95 16.40 -5.30
N PHE A 4 9.73 17.37 -4.76
CA PHE A 4 11.11 17.11 -4.36
C PHE A 4 11.20 16.05 -3.27
N THR A 5 10.38 16.18 -2.22
CA THR A 5 10.31 15.18 -1.12
C THR A 5 9.91 13.82 -1.66
N LEU A 6 8.90 13.75 -2.53
CA LEU A 6 8.40 12.52 -3.12
C LEU A 6 9.48 11.80 -3.93
N LEU A 7 10.17 12.51 -4.81
CA LEU A 7 11.24 11.95 -5.64
C LEU A 7 12.41 11.47 -4.77
N LEU A 8 12.79 12.26 -3.77
CA LEU A 8 13.89 11.91 -2.86
C LEU A 8 13.55 10.68 -2.01
N VAL A 9 12.34 10.60 -1.46
CA VAL A 9 11.86 9.45 -0.68
C VAL A 9 11.84 8.17 -1.51
N LEU A 10 11.30 8.24 -2.74
CA LEU A 10 11.26 7.09 -3.64
C LEU A 10 12.65 6.66 -4.12
N ALA A 11 13.54 7.63 -4.40
CA ALA A 11 14.92 7.35 -4.76
C ALA A 11 15.67 6.69 -3.58
N TRP A 12 15.50 7.23 -2.38
CA TRP A 12 16.10 6.69 -1.17
C TRP A 12 15.64 5.25 -0.89
N GLU A 13 14.34 5.02 -0.91
CA GLU A 13 13.76 3.68 -0.72
C GLU A 13 14.28 2.68 -1.75
N ARG A 14 14.43 3.12 -3.00
CA ARG A 14 14.95 2.27 -4.08
C ARG A 14 16.44 1.92 -3.90
N LEU A 15 17.25 2.87 -3.44
CA LEU A 15 18.70 2.70 -3.29
C LEU A 15 19.04 1.91 -2.03
N PHE A 16 18.47 2.30 -0.90
CA PHE A 16 18.85 1.76 0.41
C PHE A 16 17.99 0.60 0.88
N LYS A 17 16.82 0.35 0.22
CA LYS A 17 15.91 -0.77 0.53
C LYS A 17 15.72 -0.96 2.04
N GLN A 18 15.25 0.08 2.72
CA GLN A 18 15.14 0.14 4.17
C GLN A 18 14.53 -1.14 4.76
N GLY A 19 15.11 -1.62 5.86
CA GLY A 19 14.61 -2.77 6.59
C GLY A 19 13.34 -2.47 7.37
N GLU A 20 12.70 -3.50 7.89
CA GLU A 20 11.43 -3.43 8.65
C GLU A 20 11.47 -2.51 9.87
N HIS A 21 12.64 -2.40 10.55
CA HIS A 21 12.81 -1.57 11.75
C HIS A 21 12.55 -0.08 11.53
N TRP A 22 12.65 0.40 10.31
CA TRP A 22 12.37 1.80 9.95
C TRP A 22 10.91 2.07 9.64
N GLN A 23 10.11 1.01 9.44
CA GLN A 23 8.71 1.15 9.11
C GLN A 23 7.87 1.54 10.33
N LEU A 24 6.93 2.45 10.11
CA LEU A 24 5.95 2.86 11.10
C LEU A 24 5.15 1.66 11.64
N ASP A 25 4.83 0.72 10.75
CA ASP A 25 4.06 -0.49 11.08
C ASP A 25 4.69 -1.28 12.24
N HIS A 26 5.99 -1.54 12.17
CA HIS A 26 6.73 -2.27 13.20
C HIS A 26 6.81 -1.50 14.54
N ARG A 27 6.98 -0.18 14.47
CA ARG A 27 7.05 0.66 15.68
C ARG A 27 5.71 0.77 16.39
N LEU A 28 4.61 0.73 15.65
CA LEU A 28 3.26 0.80 16.20
C LEU A 28 2.81 -0.50 16.87
N GLU A 29 3.41 -1.65 16.58
CA GLU A 29 3.09 -2.92 17.25
C GLU A 29 3.21 -2.84 18.77
N ALA A 30 4.26 -2.19 19.27
CA ALA A 30 4.45 -1.99 20.71
C ALA A 30 3.31 -1.17 21.32
N VAL A 31 2.81 -0.17 20.61
CA VAL A 31 1.68 0.66 21.05
C VAL A 31 0.39 -0.16 21.02
N PHE A 32 0.15 -0.92 19.97
CA PHE A 32 -1.09 -1.68 19.81
C PHE A 32 -1.29 -2.78 20.87
N ARG A 33 -0.20 -3.34 21.40
CA ARG A 33 -0.26 -4.36 22.48
C ARG A 33 -0.88 -3.82 23.79
N HIS A 34 -0.77 -2.54 24.05
CA HIS A 34 -1.24 -1.90 25.29
C HIS A 34 -2.62 -1.27 25.15
N LEU A 35 -3.24 -1.38 23.97
CA LEU A 35 -4.54 -0.77 23.73
C LEU A 35 -5.69 -1.65 24.26
N PRO A 36 -6.78 -1.04 24.74
CA PRO A 36 -7.99 -1.74 25.12
C PRO A 36 -8.66 -2.41 23.91
N PRO A 37 -9.71 -3.23 24.15
CA PRO A 37 -10.43 -3.93 23.08
C PRO A 37 -10.79 -2.99 21.91
N PRO A 38 -10.63 -3.44 20.64
CA PRO A 38 -10.79 -2.57 19.49
C PRO A 38 -12.24 -2.12 19.32
N SER A 39 -12.43 -0.81 19.11
CA SER A 39 -13.71 -0.19 18.77
C SER A 39 -13.53 0.87 17.69
N LEU A 40 -14.63 1.22 17.00
CA LEU A 40 -14.61 2.26 15.97
C LEU A 40 -14.17 3.61 16.52
N LEU A 41 -14.73 4.03 17.66
CA LEU A 41 -14.39 5.31 18.28
C LEU A 41 -12.91 5.37 18.67
N GLN A 42 -12.36 4.30 19.22
CA GLN A 42 -10.95 4.20 19.53
C GLN A 42 -10.08 4.30 18.28
N THR A 43 -10.45 3.60 17.21
CA THR A 43 -9.70 3.65 15.93
C THR A 43 -9.69 5.06 15.36
N LEU A 44 -10.84 5.72 15.32
CA LEU A 44 -10.95 7.11 14.88
C LEU A 44 -10.13 8.06 15.75
N PHE A 45 -10.26 7.96 17.08
CA PHE A 45 -9.53 8.81 18.01
C PHE A 45 -8.01 8.66 17.85
N LEU A 46 -7.50 7.43 17.81
CA LEU A 46 -6.06 7.19 17.64
C LEU A 46 -5.55 7.66 16.27
N THR A 47 -6.35 7.51 15.23
CA THR A 47 -6.00 8.02 13.88
C THR A 47 -5.94 9.55 13.90
N LEU A 48 -6.92 10.21 14.52
CA LEU A 48 -6.92 11.66 14.65
C LEU A 48 -5.76 12.15 15.52
N CYS A 49 -5.42 11.45 16.61
CA CYS A 49 -4.23 11.75 17.42
C CYS A 49 -2.93 11.61 16.61
N CYS A 50 -2.83 10.59 15.77
CA CYS A 50 -1.67 10.40 14.90
C CYS A 50 -1.55 11.54 13.86
N VAL A 51 -2.62 11.83 13.13
CA VAL A 51 -2.65 12.91 12.14
C VAL A 51 -2.44 14.28 12.80
N GLY A 52 -3.14 14.55 13.90
CA GLY A 52 -3.03 15.79 14.65
C GLY A 52 -1.63 16.00 15.26
N GLY A 53 -1.04 14.95 15.84
CA GLY A 53 0.31 14.99 16.38
C GLY A 53 1.37 15.28 15.31
N VAL A 54 1.27 14.62 14.15
CA VAL A 54 2.17 14.90 13.01
C VAL A 54 1.93 16.32 12.47
N SER A 55 0.68 16.74 12.31
CA SER A 55 0.36 18.09 11.84
C SER A 55 0.89 19.17 12.79
N LEU A 56 0.75 18.97 14.09
CA LEU A 56 1.30 19.87 15.11
C LEU A 56 2.83 19.92 15.05
N LEU A 57 3.49 18.75 14.91
CA LEU A 57 4.93 18.68 14.75
C LEU A 57 5.41 19.47 13.53
N LEU A 58 4.73 19.34 12.39
CA LEU A 58 5.05 20.07 11.16
C LEU A 58 4.83 21.57 11.35
N TRP A 59 3.74 21.96 12.01
CA TRP A 59 3.45 23.36 12.30
C TRP A 59 4.49 24.01 13.23
N LEU A 60 4.92 23.30 14.27
CA LEU A 60 5.98 23.76 15.17
C LEU A 60 7.35 23.87 14.50
N ALA A 61 7.59 23.06 13.49
CA ALA A 61 8.84 23.08 12.72
C ALA A 61 8.85 24.13 11.60
N ASP A 62 7.70 24.73 11.31
CA ASP A 62 7.59 25.72 10.25
C ASP A 62 8.41 26.96 10.59
N GLY A 63 9.13 27.47 9.59
CA GLY A 63 10.00 28.64 9.73
C GLY A 63 11.33 28.40 10.45
N ILE A 64 11.56 27.25 11.11
CA ILE A 64 12.83 26.97 11.79
C ILE A 64 13.91 26.64 10.74
N LEU A 65 15.07 27.32 10.88
CA LEU A 65 16.20 27.18 9.95
C LEU A 65 15.79 27.30 8.47
N PHE A 66 15.01 28.33 8.13
CA PHE A 66 14.54 28.58 6.76
C PHE A 66 13.76 27.40 6.12
N GLY A 67 13.07 26.60 6.95
CA GLY A 67 12.30 25.44 6.49
C GLY A 67 13.10 24.15 6.29
N LEU A 68 14.39 24.14 6.62
CA LEU A 68 15.23 22.92 6.50
C LEU A 68 14.73 21.81 7.44
N ILE A 69 14.39 22.15 8.67
CA ILE A 69 13.85 21.19 9.64
C ILE A 69 12.52 20.61 9.15
N LEU A 70 11.64 21.46 8.62
CA LEU A 70 10.38 21.01 8.03
C LEU A 70 10.61 20.02 6.89
N LEU A 71 11.55 20.32 5.98
CA LEU A 71 11.89 19.42 4.87
C LEU A 71 12.43 18.07 5.38
N LEU A 72 13.32 18.08 6.37
CA LEU A 72 13.86 16.83 6.96
C LEU A 72 12.77 16.00 7.62
N LEU A 73 11.81 16.63 8.32
CA LEU A 73 10.65 15.95 8.90
C LEU A 73 9.75 15.36 7.81
N TRP A 74 9.49 16.09 6.74
CA TRP A 74 8.73 15.59 5.60
C TRP A 74 9.35 14.31 5.02
N ILE A 75 10.66 14.33 4.80
CA ILE A 75 11.41 13.17 4.30
C ILE A 75 11.36 12.02 5.31
N ALA A 76 11.65 12.28 6.59
CA ALA A 76 11.70 11.26 7.63
C ALA A 76 10.35 10.56 7.82
N ILE A 77 9.26 11.33 7.95
CA ILE A 77 7.90 10.77 8.12
C ILE A 77 7.51 9.98 6.89
N SER A 78 7.75 10.51 5.69
CA SER A 78 7.40 9.82 4.44
C SER A 78 8.19 8.52 4.27
N LEU A 79 9.47 8.48 4.62
CA LEU A 79 10.29 7.27 4.61
C LEU A 79 9.81 6.20 5.59
N MET A 80 9.24 6.61 6.73
CA MET A 80 8.65 5.67 7.69
C MET A 80 7.32 5.08 7.21
N CYS A 81 6.56 5.82 6.40
CA CYS A 81 5.23 5.42 5.94
C CYS A 81 5.26 4.63 4.62
N ILE A 82 6.27 4.88 3.77
CA ILE A 82 6.44 4.21 2.47
C ILE A 82 7.40 3.04 2.62
N GLY A 83 7.12 1.99 1.87
CA GLY A 83 7.99 0.82 1.77
C GLY A 83 7.40 -0.41 2.46
N ALA A 84 7.72 -1.56 1.90
CA ALA A 84 7.23 -2.88 2.33
C ALA A 84 8.43 -3.76 2.73
N GLY A 85 9.19 -3.35 3.78
CA GLY A 85 10.44 -4.02 4.19
C GLY A 85 10.22 -5.46 4.60
N GLU A 86 9.28 -5.72 5.52
CA GLU A 86 8.89 -7.05 5.98
C GLU A 86 8.40 -7.91 4.81
N VAL A 87 7.41 -7.42 4.07
CA VAL A 87 6.86 -8.13 2.92
C VAL A 87 7.90 -8.43 1.85
N ARG A 88 8.87 -7.52 1.66
CA ARG A 88 9.98 -7.71 0.73
C ARG A 88 10.91 -8.86 1.14
N GLN A 89 11.13 -9.05 2.44
CA GLN A 89 11.90 -10.18 2.94
C GLN A 89 11.17 -11.50 2.68
N HIS A 90 9.87 -11.59 2.99
CA HIS A 90 9.04 -12.76 2.71
C HIS A 90 8.99 -13.07 1.21
N TYR A 91 8.82 -12.06 0.37
CA TYR A 91 8.84 -12.23 -1.08
C TYR A 91 10.20 -12.74 -1.61
N ARG A 92 11.32 -12.27 -1.05
CA ARG A 92 12.66 -12.78 -1.42
C ARG A 92 12.84 -14.23 -1.01
N ARG A 93 12.44 -14.59 0.21
CA ARG A 93 12.47 -15.99 0.70
C ARG A 93 11.61 -16.88 -0.20
N TYR A 94 10.39 -16.43 -0.53
CA TYR A 94 9.54 -17.12 -1.48
C TYR A 94 10.26 -17.41 -2.81
N LEU A 95 10.84 -16.38 -3.44
CA LEU A 95 11.54 -16.55 -4.71
C LEU A 95 12.77 -17.49 -4.61
N GLN A 96 13.46 -17.50 -3.49
CA GLN A 96 14.60 -18.41 -3.27
C GLN A 96 14.12 -19.86 -3.16
N SER A 97 13.08 -20.13 -2.38
CA SER A 97 12.51 -21.46 -2.22
C SER A 97 11.89 -21.97 -3.53
N ALA A 98 11.16 -21.12 -4.25
CA ALA A 98 10.57 -21.47 -5.55
C ALA A 98 11.65 -21.80 -6.60
N ARG A 99 12.76 -21.07 -6.64
CA ARG A 99 13.90 -21.38 -7.54
C ARG A 99 14.62 -22.68 -7.23
N ARG A 100 14.59 -23.11 -5.96
CA ARG A 100 15.18 -24.38 -5.52
C ARG A 100 14.24 -25.57 -5.72
N GLY A 101 12.98 -25.30 -6.14
CA GLY A 101 11.96 -26.33 -6.25
C GLY A 101 11.43 -26.83 -4.90
N GLU A 102 11.63 -26.08 -3.82
CA GLU A 102 11.17 -26.39 -2.48
C GLU A 102 9.67 -26.03 -2.36
N VAL A 103 8.81 -26.90 -2.88
CA VAL A 103 7.36 -26.64 -3.00
C VAL A 103 6.72 -26.32 -1.63
N GLY A 104 7.05 -27.07 -0.58
CA GLY A 104 6.50 -26.86 0.77
C GLY A 104 6.85 -25.48 1.32
N ALA A 105 8.13 -25.11 1.31
CA ALA A 105 8.60 -23.83 1.81
C ALA A 105 8.05 -22.64 0.99
N SER A 106 7.93 -22.79 -0.33
CA SER A 106 7.33 -21.74 -1.18
C SER A 106 5.84 -21.57 -0.90
N GLN A 107 5.11 -22.64 -0.61
CA GLN A 107 3.70 -22.57 -0.24
C GLN A 107 3.47 -21.90 1.12
N GLU A 108 4.30 -22.19 2.12
CA GLU A 108 4.23 -21.53 3.43
C GLU A 108 4.49 -20.03 3.29
N MET A 109 5.51 -19.62 2.53
CA MET A 109 5.80 -18.21 2.31
C MET A 109 4.69 -17.48 1.51
N ALA A 110 4.05 -18.17 0.56
CA ALA A 110 2.92 -17.62 -0.18
C ALA A 110 1.70 -17.43 0.74
N ALA A 111 1.42 -18.41 1.61
CA ALA A 111 0.36 -18.34 2.61
C ALA A 111 0.60 -17.18 3.59
N GLU A 112 1.84 -17.00 4.04
CA GLU A 112 2.21 -15.91 4.93
C GLU A 112 2.03 -14.52 4.27
N LEU A 113 2.44 -14.36 3.01
CA LEU A 113 2.20 -13.15 2.23
C LEU A 113 0.70 -12.84 2.09
N ALA A 114 -0.13 -13.85 1.87
CA ALA A 114 -1.58 -13.71 1.83
C ALA A 114 -2.16 -13.33 3.20
N LEU A 115 -1.66 -13.93 4.27
CA LEU A 115 -2.12 -13.73 5.65
C LEU A 115 -1.77 -12.32 6.17
N ILE A 116 -0.59 -11.79 5.81
CA ILE A 116 -0.18 -10.41 6.12
C ILE A 116 -1.22 -9.41 5.63
N GLN A 117 -1.89 -9.70 4.51
CA GLN A 117 -2.94 -8.85 3.96
C GLN A 117 -4.36 -9.24 4.41
N GLY A 118 -4.51 -10.28 5.22
CA GLY A 118 -5.81 -10.77 5.68
C GLY A 118 -6.64 -11.42 4.58
N LEU A 119 -5.98 -12.04 3.60
CA LEU A 119 -6.62 -12.69 2.47
C LEU A 119 -6.75 -14.21 2.70
N PRO A 120 -7.79 -14.85 2.16
CA PRO A 120 -7.92 -16.31 2.22
C PRO A 120 -6.83 -16.98 1.39
N VAL A 121 -6.41 -18.17 1.79
CA VAL A 121 -5.42 -18.98 1.07
C VAL A 121 -6.16 -19.92 0.13
N GLY A 122 -5.83 -19.91 -1.16
CA GLY A 122 -6.39 -20.81 -2.17
C GLY A 122 -5.98 -22.27 -1.99
N VAL A 123 -6.83 -23.18 -2.42
CA VAL A 123 -6.65 -24.62 -2.23
C VAL A 123 -5.82 -25.26 -3.36
N GLY A 124 -5.97 -24.80 -4.60
CA GLY A 124 -5.24 -25.29 -5.78
C GLY A 124 -3.92 -24.56 -6.04
N GLU A 125 -2.97 -25.18 -6.74
CA GLU A 125 -1.68 -24.57 -7.06
C GLU A 125 -1.82 -23.33 -7.98
N LYS A 126 -2.66 -23.44 -9.01
CA LYS A 126 -2.97 -22.33 -9.92
C LYS A 126 -3.68 -21.19 -9.19
N GLU A 127 -4.63 -21.51 -8.35
CA GLU A 127 -5.38 -20.55 -7.54
C GLU A 127 -4.45 -19.84 -6.55
N ARG A 128 -3.54 -20.58 -5.89
CA ARG A 128 -2.52 -20.01 -4.99
C ARG A 128 -1.58 -19.04 -5.71
N LEU A 129 -1.13 -19.36 -6.92
CA LEU A 129 -0.29 -18.46 -7.71
C LEU A 129 -1.03 -17.18 -8.10
N GLN A 130 -2.31 -17.31 -8.47
CA GLN A 130 -3.15 -16.16 -8.77
C GLN A 130 -3.41 -15.30 -7.53
N GLU A 131 -3.68 -15.91 -6.38
CA GLU A 131 -3.83 -15.20 -5.11
C GLU A 131 -2.55 -14.50 -4.68
N LEU A 132 -1.40 -15.15 -4.81
CA LEU A 132 -0.12 -14.53 -4.55
C LEU A 132 0.13 -13.32 -5.46
N GLN A 133 -0.20 -13.45 -6.74
CA GLN A 133 -0.11 -12.37 -7.70
C GLN A 133 -0.99 -11.18 -7.29
N ASN A 134 -2.24 -11.45 -6.94
CA ASN A 134 -3.19 -10.46 -6.46
C ASN A 134 -2.73 -9.81 -5.15
N ALA A 135 -2.22 -10.60 -4.21
CA ALA A 135 -1.66 -10.10 -2.95
C ALA A 135 -0.47 -9.14 -3.18
N LEU A 136 0.45 -9.50 -4.08
CA LEU A 136 1.60 -8.64 -4.41
C LEU A 136 1.19 -7.31 -5.06
N LEU A 137 0.18 -7.31 -5.92
CA LEU A 137 -0.41 -6.10 -6.49
C LEU A 137 -1.03 -5.23 -5.40
N TRP A 138 -1.81 -5.83 -4.50
CA TRP A 138 -2.44 -5.15 -3.38
C TRP A 138 -1.43 -4.59 -2.38
N ILE A 139 -0.38 -5.32 -2.05
CA ILE A 139 0.72 -4.86 -1.22
C ILE A 139 1.38 -3.63 -1.85
N ASN A 140 1.70 -3.67 -3.14
CA ASN A 140 2.27 -2.51 -3.82
C ASN A 140 1.34 -1.30 -3.75
N PHE A 141 0.05 -1.51 -3.98
CA PHE A 141 -0.94 -0.45 -3.85
C PHE A 141 -0.93 0.16 -2.45
N ARG A 142 -1.01 -0.64 -1.41
CA ARG A 142 -1.15 -0.17 -0.02
C ARG A 142 0.11 0.43 0.58
N PHE A 143 1.29 0.01 0.13
CA PHE A 143 2.57 0.49 0.67
C PHE A 143 3.21 1.60 -0.16
N TYR A 144 2.74 1.84 -1.39
CA TYR A 144 3.27 2.88 -2.27
C TYR A 144 2.17 3.77 -2.83
N LEU A 145 1.23 3.25 -3.62
CA LEU A 145 0.26 4.05 -4.36
C LEU A 145 -0.68 4.84 -3.46
N ALA A 146 -1.33 4.19 -2.51
CA ALA A 146 -2.29 4.84 -1.62
C ALA A 146 -1.63 5.87 -0.68
N PRO A 147 -0.48 5.59 -0.01
CA PRO A 147 0.24 6.60 0.75
C PRO A 147 0.66 7.81 -0.10
N LEU A 148 1.18 7.58 -1.32
CA LEU A 148 1.57 8.64 -2.24
C LEU A 148 0.37 9.51 -2.66
N PHE A 149 -0.77 8.88 -2.93
CA PHE A 149 -2.00 9.59 -3.26
C PHE A 149 -2.39 10.56 -2.11
N TRP A 150 -2.44 10.08 -0.88
CA TRP A 150 -2.81 10.89 0.28
C TRP A 150 -1.79 11.98 0.58
N PHE A 151 -0.50 11.70 0.36
CA PHE A 151 0.56 12.71 0.47
C PHE A 151 0.34 13.89 -0.49
N ILE A 152 -0.04 13.59 -1.73
CA ILE A 152 -0.24 14.60 -2.78
C ILE A 152 -1.53 15.40 -2.53
N VAL A 153 -2.63 14.70 -2.26
CA VAL A 153 -3.95 15.34 -2.10
C VAL A 153 -4.01 16.25 -0.87
N ALA A 154 -3.33 15.87 0.21
CA ALA A 154 -3.30 16.69 1.42
C ALA A 154 -2.35 17.89 1.37
N GLY A 155 -1.55 18.05 0.31
CA GLY A 155 -0.70 19.22 0.09
C GLY A 155 0.26 19.49 1.26
N PRO A 156 0.14 20.64 1.96
CA PRO A 156 1.02 20.99 3.10
C PRO A 156 0.96 19.99 4.27
N TYR A 157 -0.15 19.28 4.41
CA TYR A 157 -0.34 18.22 5.41
C TYR A 157 -0.09 16.80 4.87
N GLY A 158 0.55 16.69 3.71
CA GLY A 158 0.86 15.42 3.04
C GLY A 158 1.46 14.35 3.94
N PRO A 159 2.55 14.65 4.68
CA PRO A 159 3.14 13.68 5.61
C PRO A 159 2.19 13.24 6.72
N ALA A 160 1.32 14.12 7.22
CA ALA A 160 0.34 13.78 8.24
C ALA A 160 -0.76 12.85 7.72
N ALA A 161 -1.29 13.14 6.52
CA ALA A 161 -2.28 12.27 5.88
C ALA A 161 -1.70 10.89 5.56
N MET A 162 -0.46 10.85 5.06
CA MET A 162 0.26 9.61 4.81
C MET A 162 0.48 8.80 6.11
N ALA A 163 0.83 9.45 7.22
CA ALA A 163 1.01 8.80 8.51
C ALA A 163 -0.31 8.23 9.04
N GLY A 164 -1.42 8.96 8.90
CA GLY A 164 -2.76 8.49 9.26
C GLY A 164 -3.18 7.24 8.45
N TYR A 165 -2.93 7.25 7.16
CA TYR A 165 -3.18 6.08 6.31
C TYR A 165 -2.30 4.88 6.71
N ALA A 166 -1.01 5.10 6.92
CA ALA A 166 -0.07 4.06 7.36
C ALA A 166 -0.45 3.50 8.74
N PHE A 167 -0.91 4.36 9.66
CA PHE A 167 -1.43 3.95 10.96
C PHE A 167 -2.63 2.99 10.84
N LEU A 168 -3.63 3.34 10.03
CA LEU A 168 -4.80 2.48 9.79
C LEU A 168 -4.40 1.15 9.15
N ARG A 169 -3.49 1.17 8.18
CA ARG A 169 -2.95 -0.03 7.55
C ARG A 169 -2.25 -0.93 8.57
N ALA A 170 -1.36 -0.38 9.40
CA ALA A 170 -0.66 -1.10 10.45
C ALA A 170 -1.63 -1.71 11.47
N ARG A 171 -2.64 -0.94 11.89
CA ARG A 171 -3.67 -1.43 12.81
C ARG A 171 -4.48 -2.57 12.22
N GLN A 172 -4.85 -2.50 10.93
CA GLN A 172 -5.55 -3.58 10.26
C GLN A 172 -4.73 -4.87 10.25
N THR A 173 -3.45 -4.77 9.88
CA THR A 173 -2.54 -5.92 9.84
C THR A 173 -2.34 -6.52 11.24
N TRP A 174 -2.16 -5.68 12.24
CA TRP A 174 -2.01 -6.13 13.63
C TRP A 174 -3.26 -6.83 14.16
N LEU A 175 -4.46 -6.28 13.90
CA LEU A 175 -5.73 -6.90 14.28
C LEU A 175 -5.95 -8.24 13.55
N ALA A 176 -5.57 -8.35 12.28
CA ALA A 176 -5.67 -9.59 11.52
C ALA A 176 -4.80 -10.71 12.10
N ARG A 177 -3.65 -10.36 12.68
CA ARG A 177 -2.71 -11.34 13.28
C ARG A 177 -3.06 -11.74 14.72
N HIS A 178 -3.60 -10.82 15.51
CA HIS A 178 -3.69 -10.98 16.96
C HIS A 178 -5.13 -11.05 17.50
N HIS A 179 -6.14 -10.73 16.69
CA HIS A 179 -7.52 -10.66 17.11
C HIS A 179 -8.45 -11.50 16.24
N THR A 180 -9.62 -11.80 16.79
CA THR A 180 -10.69 -12.51 16.06
C THR A 180 -11.25 -11.63 14.93
N PRO A 181 -11.81 -12.24 13.86
CA PRO A 181 -12.47 -11.49 12.79
C PRO A 181 -13.60 -10.55 13.30
N LEU A 182 -14.30 -10.95 14.37
CA LEU A 182 -15.33 -10.15 14.99
C LEU A 182 -14.77 -8.88 15.63
N ALA A 183 -13.69 -9.00 16.41
CA ALA A 183 -13.02 -7.85 17.03
C ALA A 183 -12.45 -6.90 15.98
N ARG A 184 -11.91 -7.42 14.87
CA ARG A 184 -11.47 -6.63 13.73
C ARG A 184 -12.64 -5.87 13.09
N ALA A 185 -13.78 -6.53 12.87
CA ALA A 185 -14.97 -5.88 12.33
C ALA A 185 -15.47 -4.75 13.25
N GLN A 186 -15.50 -4.97 14.58
CA GLN A 186 -15.90 -3.97 15.57
C GLN A 186 -14.98 -2.73 15.60
N SER A 187 -13.71 -2.88 15.22
CA SER A 187 -12.76 -1.77 15.14
C SER A 187 -13.10 -0.76 14.05
N GLY A 188 -13.90 -1.11 13.06
CA GLY A 188 -14.24 -0.29 11.90
C GLY A 188 -13.06 0.01 10.96
N VAL A 189 -11.86 -0.55 11.21
CA VAL A 189 -10.66 -0.24 10.43
C VAL A 189 -10.83 -0.66 8.96
N ASP A 190 -11.52 -1.76 8.70
CA ASP A 190 -11.77 -2.24 7.35
C ASP A 190 -12.69 -1.29 6.57
N SER A 191 -13.72 -0.76 7.24
CA SER A 191 -14.64 0.22 6.64
C SER A 191 -13.94 1.55 6.35
N LEU A 192 -13.10 2.04 7.29
CA LEU A 192 -12.34 3.27 7.09
C LEU A 192 -11.37 3.14 5.90
N LEU A 193 -10.62 2.05 5.85
CA LEU A 193 -9.72 1.79 4.72
C LEU A 193 -10.47 1.56 3.41
N HIS A 194 -11.65 0.92 3.44
CA HIS A 194 -12.48 0.76 2.24
C HIS A 194 -12.81 2.12 1.59
N TRP A 195 -13.18 3.11 2.38
CA TRP A 195 -13.48 4.46 1.88
C TRP A 195 -12.22 5.23 1.48
N LEU A 196 -11.15 5.13 2.26
CA LEU A 196 -9.87 5.78 1.93
C LEU A 196 -9.23 5.20 0.66
N ASP A 197 -9.38 3.92 0.41
CA ASP A 197 -8.84 3.25 -0.76
C ASP A 197 -9.72 3.43 -2.01
N TRP A 198 -10.95 3.91 -1.88
CA TRP A 198 -11.91 3.95 -2.97
C TRP A 198 -11.41 4.78 -4.17
N ILE A 199 -10.98 6.01 -3.96
CA ILE A 199 -10.44 6.88 -5.02
C ILE A 199 -9.09 6.36 -5.54
N PRO A 200 -8.08 6.09 -4.68
CA PRO A 200 -6.78 5.61 -5.14
C PRO A 200 -6.87 4.31 -5.96
N VAL A 201 -7.78 3.39 -5.60
CA VAL A 201 -7.99 2.14 -6.35
C VAL A 201 -8.48 2.41 -7.77
N ARG A 202 -9.41 3.37 -7.97
CA ARG A 202 -9.88 3.73 -9.32
C ARG A 202 -8.79 4.38 -10.15
N LEU A 203 -7.95 5.23 -9.56
CA LEU A 203 -6.80 5.82 -10.24
C LEU A 203 -5.74 4.77 -10.61
N ALA A 204 -5.43 3.86 -9.70
CA ALA A 204 -4.57 2.73 -10.02
C ALA A 204 -5.20 1.82 -11.09
N GLY A 205 -6.50 1.55 -10.95
CA GLY A 205 -7.26 0.71 -11.88
C GLY A 205 -7.27 1.21 -13.32
N VAL A 206 -7.49 2.51 -13.55
CA VAL A 206 -7.40 3.07 -14.90
C VAL A 206 -5.99 2.96 -15.47
N THR A 207 -4.95 3.12 -14.63
CA THR A 207 -3.57 2.95 -15.08
C THR A 207 -3.29 1.48 -15.46
N TYR A 208 -3.80 0.52 -14.71
CA TYR A 208 -3.76 -0.89 -15.09
C TYR A 208 -4.52 -1.15 -16.39
N ALA A 209 -5.72 -0.60 -16.53
CA ALA A 209 -6.52 -0.74 -17.74
C ALA A 209 -5.80 -0.23 -18.99
N LEU A 210 -5.18 0.95 -18.91
CA LEU A 210 -4.44 1.55 -20.02
C LEU A 210 -3.15 0.80 -20.38
N LEU A 211 -2.53 0.11 -19.42
CA LEU A 211 -1.32 -0.70 -19.65
C LEU A 211 -1.64 -2.08 -20.27
N GLY A 212 -2.87 -2.53 -20.14
CA GLY A 212 -3.34 -3.82 -20.66
C GLY A 212 -4.15 -3.67 -21.96
N HIS A 213 -5.21 -4.44 -22.05
CA HIS A 213 -6.18 -4.37 -23.15
C HIS A 213 -7.25 -3.30 -22.85
N GLY A 214 -6.94 -2.04 -23.14
CA GLY A 214 -7.80 -0.89 -22.80
C GLY A 214 -9.24 -1.04 -23.28
N GLU A 215 -9.47 -1.61 -24.47
CA GLU A 215 -10.81 -1.81 -25.01
C GLU A 215 -11.72 -2.65 -24.09
N LYS A 216 -11.17 -3.70 -23.47
CA LYS A 216 -11.91 -4.58 -22.56
C LYS A 216 -11.88 -4.08 -21.11
N ALA A 217 -10.81 -3.43 -20.73
CA ALA A 217 -10.57 -3.00 -19.34
C ALA A 217 -11.30 -1.69 -19.01
N LEU A 218 -11.44 -0.75 -19.96
CA LEU A 218 -12.12 0.52 -19.72
C LEU A 218 -13.60 0.36 -19.35
N PRO A 219 -14.42 -0.48 -20.05
CA PRO A 219 -15.79 -0.71 -19.62
C PRO A 219 -15.89 -1.29 -18.19
N ALA A 220 -14.99 -2.23 -17.84
CA ALA A 220 -14.93 -2.78 -16.49
C ALA A 220 -14.52 -1.72 -15.46
N TRP A 221 -13.60 -0.82 -15.81
CA TRP A 221 -13.23 0.31 -14.96
C TRP A 221 -14.41 1.28 -14.76
N PHE A 222 -15.13 1.66 -15.82
CA PHE A 222 -16.32 2.50 -15.71
C PHE A 222 -17.39 1.85 -14.82
N ALA A 223 -17.63 0.55 -14.96
CA ALA A 223 -18.54 -0.18 -14.09
C ALA A 223 -18.10 -0.15 -12.62
N SER A 224 -16.79 -0.15 -12.36
CA SER A 224 -16.25 -0.08 -11.00
C SER A 224 -16.47 1.26 -10.30
N LEU A 225 -16.71 2.35 -11.03
CA LEU A 225 -16.96 3.68 -10.45
C LEU A 225 -18.25 3.73 -9.63
N GLY A 226 -19.26 2.93 -9.97
CA GLY A 226 -20.52 2.80 -9.22
C GLY A 226 -20.51 1.67 -8.19
N ASP A 227 -19.41 0.94 -8.07
CA ASP A 227 -19.32 -0.22 -7.20
C ASP A 227 -18.79 0.17 -5.81
N PHE A 228 -19.71 0.27 -4.87
CA PHE A 228 -19.43 0.53 -3.45
C PHE A 228 -19.52 -0.72 -2.58
N ARG A 229 -19.96 -1.86 -3.15
CA ARG A 229 -20.22 -3.10 -2.40
C ARG A 229 -19.02 -4.02 -2.36
N ASN A 230 -18.31 -4.13 -3.49
CA ASN A 230 -17.16 -5.00 -3.58
C ASN A 230 -15.95 -4.43 -2.84
N SER A 231 -15.10 -5.32 -2.31
CA SER A 231 -13.87 -4.90 -1.65
C SER A 231 -12.93 -4.21 -2.64
N GLN A 232 -12.20 -3.19 -2.17
CA GLN A 232 -11.24 -2.46 -3.01
C GLN A 232 -10.12 -3.38 -3.52
N TYR A 233 -9.78 -4.42 -2.75
CA TYR A 233 -8.90 -5.49 -3.18
C TYR A 233 -9.40 -6.19 -4.44
N TRP A 234 -10.67 -6.60 -4.43
CA TRP A 234 -11.28 -7.27 -5.58
C TRP A 234 -11.30 -6.38 -6.81
N VAL A 235 -11.72 -5.13 -6.67
CA VAL A 235 -11.77 -4.16 -7.77
C VAL A 235 -10.39 -3.97 -8.40
N LEU A 236 -9.36 -3.72 -7.58
CA LEU A 236 -8.01 -3.50 -8.06
C LEU A 236 -7.45 -4.72 -8.80
N THR A 237 -7.62 -5.89 -8.21
CA THR A 237 -7.06 -7.13 -8.77
C THR A 237 -7.77 -7.55 -10.05
N GLN A 238 -9.09 -7.38 -10.15
CA GLN A 238 -9.83 -7.62 -11.39
C GLN A 238 -9.35 -6.70 -12.53
N LEU A 239 -9.18 -5.41 -12.25
CA LEU A 239 -8.68 -4.47 -13.25
C LEU A 239 -7.22 -4.78 -13.66
N ALA A 240 -6.39 -5.21 -12.72
CA ALA A 240 -5.02 -5.60 -13.01
C ALA A 240 -4.92 -6.89 -13.85
N GLN A 241 -5.89 -7.81 -13.73
CA GLN A 241 -5.91 -9.03 -14.55
C GLN A 241 -5.95 -8.72 -16.06
N PHE A 242 -6.63 -7.66 -16.48
CA PHE A 242 -6.61 -7.25 -17.91
C PHE A 242 -5.21 -6.91 -18.43
N SER A 243 -4.30 -6.51 -17.53
CA SER A 243 -2.89 -6.24 -17.88
C SER A 243 -2.01 -7.48 -17.79
N LEU A 244 -2.39 -8.46 -16.98
CA LEU A 244 -1.61 -9.68 -16.73
C LEU A 244 -1.95 -10.80 -17.70
N THR A 245 -3.09 -10.74 -18.39
CA THR A 245 -3.65 -11.81 -19.24
C THR A 245 -2.91 -12.08 -20.53
N ARG A 246 -1.66 -11.62 -20.69
CA ARG A 246 -0.86 -11.99 -21.85
C ARG A 246 -0.47 -13.47 -21.90
N GLU A 247 -0.48 -14.17 -20.80
CA GLU A 247 -0.41 -15.63 -20.69
C GLU A 247 -0.49 -15.97 -19.19
N PRO A 248 -1.36 -16.87 -18.75
CA PRO A 248 -1.29 -17.38 -17.38
C PRO A 248 -0.06 -18.28 -17.29
N HIS A 249 1.08 -17.70 -16.97
CA HIS A 249 2.25 -18.49 -16.62
C HIS A 249 1.94 -19.28 -15.34
N ILE A 250 2.01 -20.59 -15.40
CA ILE A 250 1.94 -21.50 -14.25
C ILE A 250 3.37 -21.63 -13.68
N ASP A 251 4.16 -20.58 -13.74
CA ASP A 251 5.53 -20.59 -13.24
C ASP A 251 5.57 -19.89 -11.88
N PRO A 252 5.93 -20.61 -10.80
CA PRO A 252 5.98 -20.06 -9.46
C PRO A 252 7.00 -18.92 -9.29
N VAL A 253 7.91 -18.73 -10.22
CA VAL A 253 8.92 -17.67 -10.19
C VAL A 253 8.54 -16.49 -11.09
N GLU A 254 8.16 -16.72 -12.34
CA GLU A 254 7.91 -15.65 -13.31
C GLU A 254 6.56 -14.95 -13.09
N THR A 255 5.53 -15.69 -12.67
CA THR A 255 4.20 -15.11 -12.41
C THR A 255 4.22 -14.02 -11.33
N PRO A 256 4.80 -14.25 -10.12
CA PRO A 256 4.91 -13.20 -9.12
C PRO A 256 5.83 -12.04 -9.53
N LYS A 257 6.90 -12.32 -10.28
CA LYS A 257 7.77 -11.28 -10.81
C LYS A 257 7.05 -10.35 -11.80
N ALA A 258 6.22 -10.91 -12.68
CA ALA A 258 5.42 -10.14 -13.62
C ALA A 258 4.46 -9.20 -12.90
N ALA A 259 3.78 -9.67 -11.83
CA ALA A 259 2.91 -8.85 -11.00
C ALA A 259 3.67 -7.68 -10.36
N VAL A 260 4.83 -7.95 -9.74
CA VAL A 260 5.66 -6.91 -9.10
C VAL A 260 6.21 -5.93 -10.15
N ALA A 261 6.60 -6.40 -11.33
CA ALA A 261 7.06 -5.53 -12.42
C ALA A 261 5.96 -4.60 -12.92
N LEU A 262 4.73 -5.13 -13.10
CA LEU A 262 3.55 -4.36 -13.47
C LEU A 262 3.21 -3.31 -12.40
N ALA A 263 3.17 -3.69 -11.13
CA ALA A 263 2.91 -2.80 -10.02
C ALA A 263 3.91 -1.64 -9.95
N LYS A 264 5.20 -1.92 -10.13
CA LYS A 264 6.25 -0.89 -10.22
C LYS A 264 6.08 0.02 -11.42
N LYS A 265 5.59 -0.49 -12.56
CA LYS A 265 5.32 0.30 -13.76
C LYS A 265 4.18 1.29 -13.51
N VAL A 266 3.09 0.84 -12.87
CA VAL A 266 1.96 1.70 -12.47
C VAL A 266 2.41 2.80 -11.51
N THR A 267 3.19 2.46 -10.49
CA THR A 267 3.72 3.45 -9.54
C THR A 267 4.56 4.52 -10.25
N ARG A 268 5.42 4.12 -11.19
CA ARG A 268 6.23 5.07 -11.98
C ARG A 268 5.37 6.01 -12.83
N ILE A 269 4.34 5.49 -13.48
CA ILE A 269 3.41 6.30 -14.29
C ILE A 269 2.72 7.33 -13.41
N LEU A 270 2.23 6.93 -12.23
CA LEU A 270 1.61 7.86 -11.30
C LEU A 270 2.57 9.00 -10.92
N VAL A 271 3.82 8.67 -10.59
CA VAL A 271 4.85 9.68 -10.25
C VAL A 271 5.10 10.64 -11.42
N VAL A 272 5.15 10.13 -12.65
CA VAL A 272 5.32 10.98 -13.85
C VAL A 272 4.11 11.89 -14.03
N VAL A 273 2.89 11.39 -13.87
CA VAL A 273 1.67 12.22 -13.95
C VAL A 273 1.69 13.32 -12.89
N VAL A 274 2.06 12.99 -11.65
CA VAL A 274 2.20 13.97 -10.56
C VAL A 274 3.26 15.02 -10.88
N ALA A 275 4.41 14.61 -11.41
CA ALA A 275 5.46 15.53 -11.81
C ALA A 275 4.98 16.51 -12.90
N LEU A 276 4.26 16.02 -13.91
CA LEU A 276 3.67 16.85 -14.95
C LEU A 276 2.65 17.84 -14.38
N LEU A 277 1.73 17.38 -13.52
CA LEU A 277 0.73 18.24 -12.88
C LEU A 277 1.38 19.33 -12.00
N THR A 278 2.48 19.00 -11.33
CA THR A 278 3.25 19.99 -10.54
C THR A 278 3.93 21.02 -11.43
N ILE A 279 4.52 20.60 -12.56
CA ILE A 279 5.18 21.51 -13.52
C ILE A 279 4.16 22.46 -14.16
N TYR A 280 2.95 21.97 -14.44
CA TYR A 280 1.86 22.81 -14.97
C TYR A 280 1.15 23.67 -13.90
N GLY A 281 1.60 23.61 -12.65
CA GLY A 281 1.03 24.42 -11.55
C GLY A 281 -0.33 23.94 -11.05
N ALA A 282 -0.75 22.75 -11.44
CA ALA A 282 -2.01 22.16 -10.95
C ALA A 282 -1.87 21.58 -9.53
N LEU A 283 -0.65 21.29 -9.10
CA LEU A 283 -0.31 20.86 -7.74
C LEU A 283 0.78 21.78 -7.20
N VAL A 284 0.55 22.40 -6.05
CA VAL A 284 1.49 23.32 -5.38
C VAL A 284 2.37 22.57 -4.38
#